data_3d207b770cb1a49d620c2a4698a4e0d2
#
_entry.id   3d207b770cb1a49d620c2a4698a4e0d2
#
_cell.length_a   1.000
_cell.length_b   1.000
_cell.length_c   1.000
_cell.angle_alpha   90.00
_cell.angle_beta   90.00
_cell.angle_gamma   90.00
#
_symmetry.space_group_name_H-M   'P 1'
#
loop_
_entity.id
_entity.type
_entity.pdbx_description
1 polymer ?
#
loop_
_entity_poly.entity_id
_entity_poly.type
_entity_poly.pdbx_seq_one_letter_code
_entity_poly.pdbx_strand_id
1 'polypeptide(L)'
;MADEEDLEDEDDEDFDDEDGDEDDESSDKPGGKKKLIIIAVVLLLAIGGIAAAYFTGLLQPIIELITGEEATEEEEKKVDKENAVFFPLEELIVNLNTGGRNSTFLKIRVSLELADGGDISRIESVMPRIMDNFQVYLRELRIEDLKGSAGMYRLREELLTRVNAAAAPAKIQDVLFKEILVQ
;
A
#
# COMPACT_ATOMS: atom_id res chain seq x y z
N MET A 1 62.32 10.07 -9.06
CA MET A 1 62.28 9.13 -10.19
C MET A 1 60.82 8.99 -10.47
N ALA A 2 60.27 9.83 -11.27
CA ALA A 2 60.20 9.75 -12.74
C ALA A 2 59.06 8.78 -13.09
N ASP A 3 58.05 9.04 -13.81
CA ASP A 3 57.69 9.98 -14.86
C ASP A 3 56.14 9.76 -15.04
N GLU A 4 55.31 10.80 -15.15
CA GLU A 4 54.89 11.42 -16.43
C GLU A 4 54.36 10.38 -17.44
N GLU A 5 53.16 10.49 -17.98
CA GLU A 5 52.55 11.39 -18.96
C GLU A 5 51.04 10.98 -19.07
N ASP A 6 50.08 11.86 -18.99
CA ASP A 6 49.56 12.77 -20.02
C ASP A 6 49.09 12.04 -21.30
N LEU A 7 47.78 12.11 -21.54
CA LEU A 7 47.21 12.37 -22.87
C LEU A 7 45.69 12.63 -22.78
N GLU A 8 45.38 13.86 -23.05
CA GLU A 8 44.13 14.41 -23.52
C GLU A 8 43.66 13.70 -24.80
N ASP A 9 42.38 13.54 -24.97
CA ASP A 9 41.74 13.72 -26.27
C ASP A 9 40.28 14.14 -26.08
N GLU A 10 40.09 15.37 -26.45
CA GLU A 10 38.81 16.00 -26.79
C GLU A 10 38.31 15.39 -28.09
N ASP A 11 37.05 15.10 -28.20
CA ASP A 11 36.33 15.09 -29.46
C ASP A 11 34.94 15.68 -29.27
N ASP A 12 34.88 16.96 -29.53
CA ASP A 12 33.71 17.70 -29.97
C ASP A 12 33.24 17.14 -31.33
N GLU A 13 32.03 16.66 -31.42
CA GLU A 13 31.31 16.61 -32.70
C GLU A 13 29.98 17.34 -32.61
N ASP A 14 30.07 18.59 -33.05
CA ASP A 14 29.00 19.37 -33.65
C ASP A 14 28.29 18.53 -34.73
N PHE A 15 26.99 18.48 -34.66
CA PHE A 15 26.17 18.16 -35.81
C PHE A 15 25.18 19.28 -36.08
N ASP A 16 25.57 20.01 -37.11
CA ASP A 16 24.85 21.10 -37.75
C ASP A 16 23.47 20.71 -38.23
N ASP A 17 22.61 21.67 -38.12
CA ASP A 17 21.37 21.88 -38.85
C ASP A 17 21.60 21.77 -40.36
N GLU A 18 20.78 20.97 -41.02
CA GLU A 18 20.48 21.22 -42.44
C GLU A 18 18.99 21.15 -42.68
N ASP A 19 18.45 22.35 -42.83
CA ASP A 19 17.24 22.64 -43.59
C ASP A 19 17.34 22.05 -45.00
N GLY A 20 16.41 21.23 -45.31
CA GLY A 20 16.18 20.70 -46.66
C GLY A 20 14.75 20.97 -47.12
N ASP A 21 14.49 22.22 -47.50
CA ASP A 21 13.42 22.54 -48.43
C ASP A 21 13.70 21.90 -49.76
N GLU A 22 12.88 20.94 -50.18
CA GLU A 22 12.72 20.63 -51.57
C GLU A 22 11.24 20.62 -51.93
N ASP A 23 10.84 21.68 -52.56
CA ASP A 23 9.72 21.81 -53.45
C ASP A 23 9.82 20.75 -54.53
N ASP A 24 8.81 19.93 -54.68
CA ASP A 24 8.51 19.35 -55.98
C ASP A 24 7.02 19.44 -56.30
N GLU A 25 6.81 20.21 -57.34
CA GLU A 25 5.54 20.49 -57.97
C GLU A 25 4.98 19.24 -58.68
N SER A 26 3.67 19.33 -58.79
CA SER A 26 2.83 18.74 -59.79
C SER A 26 2.22 17.38 -59.53
N SER A 27 0.94 17.41 -59.14
CA SER A 27 -0.13 17.08 -60.12
C SER A 27 -1.53 17.26 -59.49
N ASP A 28 -2.20 18.13 -60.13
CA ASP A 28 -3.59 18.48 -60.02
C ASP A 28 -4.51 17.25 -60.10
N LYS A 29 -5.15 16.86 -58.97
CA LYS A 29 -6.42 16.13 -58.96
C LYS A 29 -7.25 16.56 -57.75
N PRO A 30 -8.41 17.21 -57.98
CA PRO A 30 -9.25 17.75 -56.91
C PRO A 30 -10.12 16.64 -56.29
N GLY A 31 -9.53 15.82 -55.46
CA GLY A 31 -10.25 14.74 -54.77
C GLY A 31 -9.59 14.26 -53.48
N GLY A 32 -8.27 14.45 -53.33
CA GLY A 32 -7.49 13.91 -52.21
C GLY A 32 -7.60 14.67 -50.91
N LYS A 33 -7.62 16.00 -50.95
CA LYS A 33 -7.58 16.86 -49.76
C LYS A 33 -8.84 16.71 -48.90
N LYS A 34 -10.02 16.56 -49.53
CA LYS A 34 -11.27 16.31 -48.79
C LYS A 34 -11.25 14.96 -48.04
N LYS A 35 -10.69 13.92 -48.65
CA LYS A 35 -10.55 12.59 -48.02
C LYS A 35 -9.54 12.62 -46.89
N LEU A 36 -8.42 13.33 -47.05
CA LEU A 36 -7.42 13.51 -46.00
C LEU A 36 -7.98 14.32 -44.79
N ILE A 37 -8.76 15.38 -45.05
CA ILE A 37 -9.42 16.15 -44.00
C ILE A 37 -10.46 15.28 -43.27
N ILE A 38 -11.25 14.48 -43.98
CA ILE A 38 -12.21 13.57 -43.36
C ILE A 38 -11.50 12.52 -42.51
N ILE A 39 -10.40 11.95 -43.00
CA ILE A 39 -9.59 10.97 -42.20
C ILE A 39 -9.01 11.65 -40.96
N ALA A 40 -8.48 12.86 -41.08
CA ALA A 40 -7.94 13.60 -39.96
C ALA A 40 -9.02 13.93 -38.90
N VAL A 41 -10.20 14.34 -39.32
CA VAL A 41 -11.34 14.61 -38.41
C VAL A 41 -11.82 13.34 -37.73
N VAL A 42 -11.93 12.21 -38.46
CA VAL A 42 -12.32 10.93 -37.88
C VAL A 42 -11.28 10.44 -36.86
N LEU A 43 -10.00 10.60 -37.18
CA LEU A 43 -8.91 10.23 -36.25
C LEU A 43 -8.90 11.11 -34.99
N LEU A 44 -9.17 12.40 -35.14
CA LEU A 44 -9.27 13.33 -34.02
C LEU A 44 -10.50 13.04 -33.14
N LEU A 45 -11.63 12.67 -33.75
CA LEU A 45 -12.82 12.22 -33.02
C LEU A 45 -12.58 10.88 -32.30
N ALA A 46 -11.84 9.96 -32.92
CA ALA A 46 -11.49 8.68 -32.29
C ALA A 46 -10.59 8.88 -31.06
N ILE A 47 -9.55 9.71 -31.19
CA ILE A 47 -8.64 10.04 -30.07
C ILE A 47 -9.40 10.78 -28.96
N GLY A 48 -10.21 11.77 -29.32
CA GLY A 48 -11.04 12.52 -28.38
C GLY A 48 -12.10 11.64 -27.70
N GLY A 49 -12.70 10.71 -28.43
CA GLY A 49 -13.66 9.75 -27.89
C GLY A 49 -13.02 8.76 -26.89
N ILE A 50 -11.82 8.27 -27.21
CA ILE A 50 -11.07 7.38 -26.30
C ILE A 50 -10.66 8.16 -25.03
N ALA A 51 -10.18 9.39 -25.16
CA ALA A 51 -9.82 10.24 -24.04
C ALA A 51 -11.03 10.55 -23.14
N ALA A 52 -12.17 10.85 -23.74
CA ALA A 52 -13.42 11.10 -23.00
C ALA A 52 -13.91 9.82 -22.29
N ALA A 53 -13.85 8.66 -22.96
CA ALA A 53 -14.24 7.38 -22.40
C ALA A 53 -13.29 6.95 -21.24
N TYR A 54 -12.01 7.29 -21.34
CA TYR A 54 -11.03 7.09 -20.24
C TYR A 54 -11.38 7.98 -19.03
N PHE A 55 -11.72 9.24 -19.28
CA PHE A 55 -12.04 10.18 -18.19
C PHE A 55 -13.40 9.90 -17.53
N THR A 56 -14.33 9.30 -18.24
CA THR A 56 -15.65 8.92 -17.72
C THR A 56 -15.68 7.51 -17.11
N GLY A 57 -14.55 6.78 -17.14
CA GLY A 57 -14.46 5.42 -16.57
C GLY A 57 -15.20 4.34 -17.38
N LEU A 58 -15.73 4.66 -18.56
CA LEU A 58 -16.44 3.74 -19.43
C LEU A 58 -15.55 2.64 -20.05
N LEU A 59 -14.22 2.84 -20.01
CA LEU A 59 -13.23 1.88 -20.53
C LEU A 59 -12.75 0.87 -19.47
N GLN A 60 -13.10 1.03 -18.19
CA GLN A 60 -12.68 0.11 -17.14
C GLN A 60 -13.03 -1.35 -17.43
N PRO A 61 -14.27 -1.72 -17.82
CA PRO A 61 -14.59 -3.12 -18.07
C PRO A 61 -13.87 -3.71 -19.29
N ILE A 62 -13.37 -2.88 -20.20
CA ILE A 62 -12.63 -3.34 -21.40
C ILE A 62 -11.15 -3.52 -21.07
N ILE A 63 -10.60 -2.69 -20.21
CA ILE A 63 -9.20 -2.79 -19.74
C ILE A 63 -9.03 -4.06 -18.90
N GLU A 64 -9.98 -4.38 -18.03
CA GLU A 64 -10.02 -5.63 -17.27
C GLU A 64 -10.04 -6.88 -18.15
N LEU A 65 -10.72 -6.81 -19.30
CA LEU A 65 -10.79 -7.95 -20.24
C LEU A 65 -9.51 -8.17 -21.04
N ILE A 66 -8.70 -7.11 -21.27
CA ILE A 66 -7.50 -7.15 -22.12
C ILE A 66 -6.24 -7.40 -21.30
N THR A 67 -6.17 -6.89 -20.07
CA THR A 67 -4.98 -7.01 -19.23
C THR A 67 -4.89 -8.35 -18.51
N GLY A 68 -6.00 -9.13 -18.42
CA GLY A 68 -5.98 -10.42 -17.71
C GLY A 68 -5.54 -10.31 -16.26
N GLU A 69 -5.42 -9.09 -15.77
CA GLU A 69 -5.33 -8.83 -14.35
C GLU A 69 -6.72 -9.15 -13.81
N GLU A 70 -6.84 -10.35 -13.23
CA GLU A 70 -7.80 -10.52 -12.18
C GLU A 70 -7.55 -9.32 -11.26
N ALA A 71 -8.41 -8.31 -11.40
CA ALA A 71 -8.59 -7.38 -10.32
C ALA A 71 -8.88 -8.29 -9.13
N THR A 72 -7.85 -8.56 -8.33
CA THR A 72 -8.06 -8.78 -6.94
C THR A 72 -8.91 -7.58 -6.57
N GLU A 73 -10.21 -7.77 -6.53
CA GLU A 73 -11.11 -6.96 -5.78
C GLU A 73 -10.55 -6.99 -4.34
N GLU A 74 -9.47 -6.25 -4.12
CA GLU A 74 -9.40 -5.46 -2.94
C GLU A 74 -10.61 -4.51 -3.08
N GLU A 75 -11.80 -5.06 -2.87
CA GLU A 75 -12.77 -4.34 -2.12
C GLU A 75 -11.97 -3.85 -0.90
N GLU A 76 -11.34 -2.69 -1.03
CA GLU A 76 -11.31 -1.77 0.07
C GLU A 76 -12.79 -1.67 0.46
N LYS A 77 -13.25 -2.64 1.24
CA LYS A 77 -14.33 -2.46 2.16
C LYS A 77 -13.95 -1.17 2.83
N LYS A 78 -14.51 -0.07 2.37
CA LYS A 78 -14.67 1.12 3.18
C LYS A 78 -15.41 0.57 4.39
N VAL A 79 -14.63 0.07 5.32
CA VAL A 79 -15.09 -0.23 6.66
C VAL A 79 -15.70 1.08 7.07
N ASP A 80 -17.01 1.09 7.20
CA ASP A 80 -17.76 2.22 7.71
C ASP A 80 -17.15 2.53 9.07
N LYS A 81 -16.16 3.44 9.08
CA LYS A 81 -15.49 3.89 10.31
C LYS A 81 -16.46 4.56 11.27
N GLU A 82 -17.66 4.82 10.79
CA GLU A 82 -18.76 5.36 11.61
C GLU A 82 -19.30 4.36 12.65
N ASN A 83 -19.12 3.05 12.46
CA ASN A 83 -19.66 2.03 13.35
C ASN A 83 -18.57 1.21 14.07
N ALA A 84 -17.31 1.61 13.98
CA ALA A 84 -16.23 0.92 14.68
C ALA A 84 -16.44 0.96 16.20
N VAL A 85 -16.51 -0.19 16.82
CA VAL A 85 -16.67 -0.32 18.27
C VAL A 85 -15.31 -0.68 18.89
N PHE A 86 -14.91 0.10 19.88
CA PHE A 86 -13.66 -0.11 20.59
C PHE A 86 -13.91 -0.84 21.90
N PHE A 87 -13.35 -2.02 22.01
CA PHE A 87 -13.42 -2.85 23.20
C PHE A 87 -12.10 -2.76 23.98
N PRO A 88 -12.07 -2.10 25.15
CA PRO A 88 -10.85 -1.98 25.94
C PRO A 88 -10.52 -3.30 26.65
N LEU A 89 -9.26 -3.72 26.59
CA LEU A 89 -8.76 -4.84 27.37
C LEU A 89 -8.23 -4.37 28.74
N GLU A 90 -8.17 -5.33 29.68
CA GLU A 90 -7.49 -5.10 30.94
C GLU A 90 -5.99 -4.82 30.73
N GLU A 91 -5.40 -4.10 31.67
CA GLU A 91 -3.97 -3.79 31.66
C GLU A 91 -3.14 -5.07 31.76
N LEU A 92 -2.18 -5.21 30.86
CA LEU A 92 -1.22 -6.32 30.84
C LEU A 92 0.12 -5.84 31.37
N ILE A 93 0.65 -6.54 32.37
CA ILE A 93 2.00 -6.34 32.89
C ILE A 93 2.75 -7.65 32.75
N VAL A 94 3.80 -7.64 31.94
CA VAL A 94 4.62 -8.84 31.67
C VAL A 94 6.09 -8.52 31.87
N ASN A 95 6.86 -9.54 32.23
CA ASN A 95 8.32 -9.45 32.28
C ASN A 95 8.87 -9.82 30.90
N LEU A 96 9.66 -8.91 30.30
CA LEU A 96 10.30 -9.14 29.00
C LEU A 96 11.49 -10.10 29.12
N ASN A 97 11.80 -10.76 28.00
CA ASN A 97 12.95 -11.64 27.92
C ASN A 97 14.25 -10.83 27.81
N THR A 98 14.95 -10.64 28.92
CA THR A 98 16.19 -9.85 28.98
C THR A 98 17.47 -10.69 29.04
N GLY A 99 17.35 -12.03 28.90
CA GLY A 99 18.53 -12.92 28.98
C GLY A 99 19.18 -13.01 30.38
N GLY A 100 18.51 -12.57 31.43
CA GLY A 100 18.76 -13.09 32.78
C GLY A 100 19.49 -12.19 33.80
N ARG A 101 19.77 -10.90 33.57
CA ARG A 101 20.41 -10.04 34.59
C ARG A 101 19.59 -8.89 35.11
N ASN A 102 18.66 -8.35 34.35
CA ASN A 102 17.79 -7.27 34.78
C ASN A 102 16.36 -7.65 34.43
N SER A 103 15.44 -7.51 35.35
CA SER A 103 14.02 -7.65 35.08
C SER A 103 13.53 -6.35 34.44
N THR A 104 13.00 -6.44 33.22
CA THR A 104 12.34 -5.34 32.54
C THR A 104 10.88 -5.68 32.37
N PHE A 105 10.00 -4.80 32.81
CA PHE A 105 8.57 -4.99 32.74
C PHE A 105 8.00 -4.17 31.59
N LEU A 106 7.13 -4.80 30.82
CA LEU A 106 6.27 -4.15 29.84
C LEU A 106 4.88 -4.01 30.45
N LYS A 107 4.42 -2.79 30.58
CA LYS A 107 3.03 -2.44 30.88
C LYS A 107 2.36 -1.96 29.62
N ILE A 108 1.24 -2.59 29.23
CA ILE A 108 0.53 -2.28 28.01
C ILE A 108 -0.98 -2.22 28.26
N ARG A 109 -1.64 -1.21 27.70
CA ARG A 109 -3.09 -1.12 27.60
C ARG A 109 -3.50 -1.08 26.13
N VAL A 110 -4.40 -1.99 25.78
CA VAL A 110 -4.83 -2.26 24.41
C VAL A 110 -6.33 -2.08 24.31
N SER A 111 -6.80 -1.66 23.14
CA SER A 111 -8.21 -1.68 22.76
C SER A 111 -8.32 -2.43 21.43
N LEU A 112 -9.30 -3.30 21.33
CA LEU A 112 -9.62 -4.01 20.09
C LEU A 112 -10.64 -3.18 19.30
N GLU A 113 -10.42 -3.07 18.00
CA GLU A 113 -11.35 -2.47 17.07
C GLU A 113 -12.19 -3.56 16.40
N LEU A 114 -13.50 -3.49 16.57
CA LEU A 114 -14.49 -4.40 15.99
C LEU A 114 -15.23 -3.71 14.85
N ALA A 115 -15.65 -4.50 13.86
CA ALA A 115 -16.47 -4.01 12.75
C ALA A 115 -17.85 -3.52 13.23
N ASP A 116 -18.41 -4.22 14.20
CA ASP A 116 -19.70 -3.88 14.83
C ASP A 116 -19.77 -4.38 16.28
N GLY A 117 -20.80 -3.94 17.01
CA GLY A 117 -21.00 -4.33 18.41
C GLY A 117 -21.56 -5.74 18.60
N GLY A 118 -21.95 -6.43 17.55
CA GLY A 118 -22.57 -7.75 17.64
C GLY A 118 -21.65 -8.83 18.20
N ASP A 119 -20.36 -8.67 18.00
CA ASP A 119 -19.33 -9.62 18.43
C ASP A 119 -18.85 -9.43 19.89
N ILE A 120 -19.27 -8.36 20.59
CA ILE A 120 -18.81 -8.04 21.95
C ILE A 120 -19.00 -9.23 22.91
N SER A 121 -20.20 -9.78 22.99
CA SER A 121 -20.50 -10.89 23.91
C SER A 121 -19.63 -12.13 23.64
N ARG A 122 -19.30 -12.34 22.37
CA ARG A 122 -18.42 -13.43 21.98
C ARG A 122 -16.98 -13.18 22.43
N ILE A 123 -16.50 -11.97 22.21
CA ILE A 123 -15.15 -11.57 22.65
C ILE A 123 -15.02 -11.67 24.17
N GLU A 124 -16.04 -11.22 24.92
CA GLU A 124 -16.07 -11.39 26.37
C GLU A 124 -15.98 -12.84 26.81
N SER A 125 -16.68 -13.74 26.12
CA SER A 125 -16.66 -15.18 26.44
C SER A 125 -15.28 -15.84 26.23
N VAL A 126 -14.49 -15.35 25.27
CA VAL A 126 -13.15 -15.86 24.96
C VAL A 126 -12.02 -14.98 25.50
N MET A 127 -12.37 -13.95 26.27
CA MET A 127 -11.41 -12.97 26.82
C MET A 127 -10.25 -13.62 27.59
N PRO A 128 -10.49 -14.61 28.47
CA PRO A 128 -9.37 -15.25 29.19
C PRO A 128 -8.34 -15.87 28.22
N ARG A 129 -8.80 -16.45 27.11
CA ARG A 129 -7.94 -17.03 26.09
C ARG A 129 -7.15 -15.97 25.31
N ILE A 130 -7.81 -14.84 25.01
CA ILE A 130 -7.13 -13.70 24.37
C ILE A 130 -6.02 -13.18 25.25
N MET A 131 -6.32 -12.95 26.53
CA MET A 131 -5.36 -12.44 27.51
C MET A 131 -4.18 -13.38 27.72
N ASP A 132 -4.45 -14.70 27.81
CA ASP A 132 -3.38 -15.71 27.91
C ASP A 132 -2.47 -15.70 26.68
N ASN A 133 -3.01 -15.72 25.48
CA ASN A 133 -2.24 -15.63 24.24
C ASN A 133 -1.36 -14.38 24.18
N PHE A 134 -1.90 -13.24 24.60
CA PHE A 134 -1.14 -11.99 24.65
C PHE A 134 0.00 -12.06 25.67
N GLN A 135 -0.27 -12.57 26.87
CA GLN A 135 0.75 -12.70 27.92
C GLN A 135 1.87 -13.65 27.50
N VAL A 136 1.54 -14.79 26.89
CA VAL A 136 2.54 -15.74 26.38
C VAL A 136 3.44 -15.06 25.36
N TYR A 137 2.86 -14.41 24.36
CA TYR A 137 3.63 -13.74 23.33
C TYR A 137 4.48 -12.59 23.86
N LEU A 138 3.90 -11.71 24.69
CA LEU A 138 4.60 -10.55 25.21
C LEU A 138 5.80 -10.93 26.10
N ARG A 139 5.77 -12.08 26.79
CA ARG A 139 6.91 -12.59 27.58
C ARG A 139 8.08 -13.04 26.72
N GLU A 140 7.84 -13.44 25.48
CA GLU A 140 8.88 -13.89 24.55
C GLU A 140 9.64 -12.71 23.94
N LEU A 141 9.04 -11.50 23.95
CA LEU A 141 9.61 -10.31 23.35
C LEU A 141 10.84 -9.82 24.10
N ARG A 142 11.77 -9.29 23.34
CA ARG A 142 12.93 -8.55 23.83
C ARG A 142 12.70 -7.05 23.73
N ILE A 143 13.46 -6.28 24.48
CA ILE A 143 13.39 -4.80 24.42
C ILE A 143 13.67 -4.30 23.00
N GLU A 144 14.59 -4.98 22.30
CA GLU A 144 14.96 -4.64 20.92
C GLU A 144 13.78 -4.76 19.95
N ASP A 145 12.89 -5.73 20.18
CA ASP A 145 11.72 -5.98 19.32
C ASP A 145 10.67 -4.87 19.41
N LEU A 146 10.69 -4.09 20.48
CA LEU A 146 9.77 -2.97 20.72
C LEU A 146 10.33 -1.62 20.26
N LYS A 147 11.57 -1.57 19.75
CA LYS A 147 12.20 -0.31 19.35
C LYS A 147 11.70 0.20 18.00
N GLY A 148 11.38 1.50 18.00
CA GLY A 148 11.00 2.23 16.79
C GLY A 148 9.61 1.87 16.26
N SER A 149 9.21 2.55 15.19
CA SER A 149 7.89 2.35 14.56
C SER A 149 7.71 0.97 13.96
N ALA A 150 8.77 0.39 13.40
CA ALA A 150 8.74 -0.94 12.81
C ALA A 150 8.49 -2.05 13.86
N GLY A 151 9.09 -1.92 15.06
CA GLY A 151 8.84 -2.84 16.16
C GLY A 151 7.40 -2.76 16.65
N MET A 152 6.88 -1.55 16.80
CA MET A 152 5.49 -1.31 17.21
C MET A 152 4.48 -1.82 16.19
N TYR A 153 4.76 -1.66 14.90
CA TYR A 153 3.91 -2.18 13.83
C TYR A 153 3.86 -3.71 13.86
N ARG A 154 5.02 -4.37 13.98
CA ARG A 154 5.10 -5.84 14.10
C ARG A 154 4.36 -6.35 15.33
N LEU A 155 4.51 -5.68 16.48
CA LEU A 155 3.76 -6.03 17.69
C LEU A 155 2.26 -5.98 17.44
N ARG A 156 1.76 -4.94 16.78
CA ARG A 156 0.34 -4.78 16.45
C ARG A 156 -0.16 -5.92 15.55
N GLU A 157 0.55 -6.23 14.48
CA GLU A 157 0.18 -7.30 13.54
C GLU A 157 0.14 -8.67 14.21
N GLU A 158 1.14 -8.97 15.04
CA GLU A 158 1.19 -10.24 15.78
C GLU A 158 0.06 -10.36 16.79
N LEU A 159 -0.24 -9.31 17.54
CA LEU A 159 -1.36 -9.32 18.47
C LEU A 159 -2.71 -9.44 17.71
N LEU A 160 -2.86 -8.76 16.57
CA LEU A 160 -4.05 -8.86 15.73
C LEU A 160 -4.24 -10.29 15.19
N THR A 161 -3.18 -10.94 14.74
CA THR A 161 -3.22 -12.33 14.29
C THR A 161 -3.66 -13.28 15.40
N ARG A 162 -3.11 -13.12 16.59
CA ARG A 162 -3.40 -13.96 17.76
C ARG A 162 -4.81 -13.77 18.28
N VAL A 163 -5.28 -12.52 18.35
CA VAL A 163 -6.64 -12.25 18.81
C VAL A 163 -7.67 -12.78 17.81
N ASN A 164 -7.45 -12.64 16.50
CA ASN A 164 -8.35 -13.20 15.50
C ASN A 164 -8.41 -14.72 15.55
N ALA A 165 -7.28 -15.39 15.80
CA ALA A 165 -7.25 -16.84 15.99
C ALA A 165 -8.01 -17.29 17.24
N ALA A 166 -7.99 -16.51 18.32
CA ALA A 166 -8.69 -16.80 19.56
C ALA A 166 -10.18 -16.48 19.50
N ALA A 167 -10.55 -15.40 18.82
CA ALA A 167 -11.92 -14.85 18.76
C ALA A 167 -12.79 -15.51 17.68
N ALA A 168 -12.21 -16.30 16.78
CA ALA A 168 -12.92 -16.87 15.65
C ALA A 168 -14.30 -17.49 16.05
N PRO A 169 -15.35 -17.27 15.27
CA PRO A 169 -15.46 -16.59 14.00
C PRO A 169 -15.60 -15.04 14.07
N ALA A 170 -15.62 -14.43 15.27
CA ALA A 170 -15.60 -12.98 15.40
C ALA A 170 -14.31 -12.41 14.78
N LYS A 171 -14.41 -11.28 14.09
CA LYS A 171 -13.28 -10.66 13.41
C LYS A 171 -12.93 -9.33 14.07
N ILE A 172 -11.70 -9.27 14.57
CA ILE A 172 -11.09 -8.04 15.07
C ILE A 172 -10.43 -7.34 13.90
N GLN A 173 -10.68 -6.05 13.72
CA GLN A 173 -10.14 -5.25 12.63
C GLN A 173 -8.75 -4.75 12.93
N ASP A 174 -8.55 -4.24 14.16
CA ASP A 174 -7.25 -3.71 14.57
C ASP A 174 -7.04 -3.81 16.08
N VAL A 175 -5.78 -3.65 16.47
CA VAL A 175 -5.30 -3.62 17.86
C VAL A 175 -4.68 -2.25 18.12
N LEU A 176 -5.33 -1.46 18.96
CA LEU A 176 -4.90 -0.10 19.26
C LEU A 176 -4.18 -0.04 20.60
N PHE A 177 -3.00 0.51 20.61
CA PHE A 177 -2.24 0.76 21.83
C PHE A 177 -2.70 2.07 22.49
N LYS A 178 -3.21 1.99 23.69
CA LYS A 178 -3.57 3.16 24.50
C LYS A 178 -2.39 3.65 25.33
N GLU A 179 -1.59 2.71 25.83
CA GLU A 179 -0.40 3.00 26.62
C GLU A 179 0.60 1.86 26.46
N ILE A 180 1.86 2.21 26.32
CA ILE A 180 2.98 1.28 26.37
C ILE A 180 4.08 1.91 27.23
N LEU A 181 4.48 1.21 28.28
CA LEU A 181 5.53 1.63 29.17
C LEU A 181 6.49 0.47 29.41
N VAL A 182 7.77 0.71 29.20
CA VAL A 182 8.85 -0.24 29.48
C VAL A 182 9.67 0.30 30.67
N GLN A 183 9.79 -0.47 31.71
CA GLN A 183 10.48 -0.11 32.96
C GLN A 183 11.53 -1.14 33.35
#